data_56a22a9583790295eb77dbba34eb3718
#
_entry.id   56a22a9583790295eb77dbba34eb3718
#
_cell.length_a   1.000
_cell.length_b   1.000
_cell.length_c   1.000
_cell.angle_alpha   90.00
_cell.angle_beta   90.00
_cell.angle_gamma   90.00
#
_symmetry.space_group_name_H-M   'P 1'
#
loop_
_entity.id
_entity.type
_entity.pdbx_description
1 polymer ?
#
loop_
_entity_poly.entity_id
_entity_poly.type
_entity_poly.pdbx_seq_one_letter_code
_entity_poly.pdbx_strand_id
1 'polypeptide(L)'
;MKKFPIILVAALSLCQSAKCQLTDNGFYRVQNTTTNRYISIVDNKSYTQIITTSPDLYALKTIYTYDKVLSDPSTVFYIEKKSYDQTYSSDVCNIHGQGVDMYKIISHYLYVRDETKGTGNNYRAFAVESGIYYLCDNNGTSDNGALATNKTNKFWKINPFDAGSNNYFGVLPTVYADGKYFATLYCGFAYNHYSEGMKTYVVDRIWDGKVVIREVEGTVPRMTPVIIECGSDNISENRLDFTMENGTNIASNQLKGAMFNIYYREHNNRVLNDPNTIRVLGVCSDGKPGFITKSTTELESLPANTAYLQVSAGSPAELPFLTYEEYVAGIDGISMDENPVSDINTLSGVTVRKKATSTKGLRPGVYIWNKKKIVVK
;
A
#
# COMPACT_ATOMS: atom_id res chain seq x y z
N MET A 1 -61.63 -34.68 -3.17
CA MET A 1 -60.74 -33.94 -2.24
C MET A 1 -59.40 -34.66 -2.18
N LYS A 2 -58.40 -34.15 -2.91
CA LYS A 2 -57.04 -34.70 -2.90
C LYS A 2 -56.21 -33.92 -1.87
N LYS A 3 -55.73 -34.61 -0.84
CA LYS A 3 -54.84 -34.07 0.18
C LYS A 3 -53.43 -34.02 -0.38
N PHE A 4 -52.85 -32.82 -0.49
CA PHE A 4 -51.39 -32.63 -0.75
C PHE A 4 -50.65 -32.71 0.59
N PRO A 5 -49.57 -33.46 0.70
CA PRO A 5 -48.72 -33.40 1.86
C PRO A 5 -47.79 -32.19 1.76
N ILE A 6 -47.80 -31.34 2.78
CA ILE A 6 -46.86 -30.26 2.97
C ILE A 6 -45.57 -30.91 3.46
N ILE A 7 -44.55 -30.93 2.57
CA ILE A 7 -43.19 -31.30 2.94
C ILE A 7 -42.57 -30.07 3.57
N LEU A 8 -42.42 -30.10 4.89
CA LEU A 8 -41.70 -29.12 5.69
C LEU A 8 -40.19 -29.42 5.49
N VAL A 9 -39.54 -28.73 4.55
CA VAL A 9 -38.07 -28.75 4.43
C VAL A 9 -37.51 -27.89 5.56
N ALA A 10 -37.15 -28.53 6.66
CA ALA A 10 -36.30 -27.90 7.68
C ALA A 10 -34.95 -27.64 7.07
N ALA A 11 -34.69 -26.39 6.66
CA ALA A 11 -33.36 -25.90 6.38
C ALA A 11 -32.59 -25.88 7.70
N LEU A 12 -31.84 -26.95 7.97
CA LEU A 12 -30.77 -26.90 8.95
C LEU A 12 -29.73 -25.92 8.38
N SER A 13 -29.82 -24.68 8.83
CA SER A 13 -28.69 -23.78 8.77
C SER A 13 -27.60 -24.35 9.68
N LEU A 14 -26.72 -25.14 9.09
CA LEU A 14 -25.44 -25.46 9.68
C LEU A 14 -24.69 -24.11 9.81
N CYS A 15 -24.91 -23.45 10.94
CA CYS A 15 -24.02 -22.44 11.43
C CYS A 15 -22.70 -23.16 11.72
N GLN A 16 -21.90 -23.38 10.69
CA GLN A 16 -20.50 -23.72 10.90
C GLN A 16 -19.93 -22.53 11.65
N SER A 17 -19.80 -22.68 12.95
CA SER A 17 -18.90 -21.84 13.75
C SER A 17 -17.57 -21.94 13.05
N ALA A 18 -17.20 -20.89 12.32
CA ALA A 18 -15.90 -20.75 11.71
C ALA A 18 -14.89 -20.91 12.84
N LYS A 19 -14.33 -22.11 12.92
CA LYS A 19 -13.17 -22.35 13.78
C LYS A 19 -12.12 -21.40 13.24
N CYS A 20 -11.77 -20.37 13.99
CA CYS A 20 -10.64 -19.52 13.69
C CYS A 20 -9.37 -20.33 13.93
N GLN A 21 -9.16 -21.31 13.08
CA GLN A 21 -7.99 -22.15 13.04
C GLN A 21 -7.04 -21.52 12.03
N LEU A 22 -5.77 -21.32 12.40
CA LEU A 22 -4.71 -21.15 11.42
C LEU A 22 -4.62 -22.45 10.61
N THR A 23 -5.53 -22.59 9.66
CA THR A 23 -5.58 -23.79 8.84
C THR A 23 -4.51 -23.74 7.78
N ASP A 24 -4.20 -22.54 7.29
CA ASP A 24 -3.34 -22.35 6.13
C ASP A 24 -2.48 -21.07 6.26
N ASN A 25 -1.47 -20.99 5.43
CA ASN A 25 -0.73 -19.76 5.21
C ASN A 25 -1.64 -18.69 4.59
N GLY A 26 -1.59 -17.47 5.08
CA GLY A 26 -2.46 -16.41 4.57
C GLY A 26 -2.27 -15.06 5.24
N PHE A 27 -3.06 -14.11 4.78
CA PHE A 27 -3.11 -12.78 5.37
C PHE A 27 -4.13 -12.73 6.50
N TYR A 28 -3.77 -12.02 7.57
CA TYR A 28 -4.57 -11.94 8.78
C TYR A 28 -4.44 -10.56 9.43
N ARG A 29 -5.44 -10.19 10.23
CA ARG A 29 -5.34 -9.17 11.26
C ARG A 29 -5.44 -9.81 12.63
N VAL A 30 -4.68 -9.28 13.57
CA VAL A 30 -4.58 -9.81 14.94
C VAL A 30 -5.21 -8.82 15.90
N GLN A 31 -6.33 -9.21 16.50
CA GLN A 31 -7.16 -8.39 17.39
C GLN A 31 -7.13 -8.90 18.81
N ASN A 32 -6.86 -8.04 19.79
CA ASN A 32 -6.97 -8.39 21.20
C ASN A 32 -8.44 -8.58 21.60
N THR A 33 -8.74 -9.67 22.32
CA THR A 33 -10.11 -10.02 22.68
C THR A 33 -10.68 -9.17 23.82
N THR A 34 -9.83 -8.53 24.60
CA THR A 34 -10.22 -7.72 25.75
C THR A 34 -10.33 -6.26 25.41
N THR A 35 -9.34 -5.73 24.69
CA THR A 35 -9.26 -4.31 24.35
C THR A 35 -9.85 -4.00 22.98
N ASN A 36 -10.15 -5.02 22.17
CA ASN A 36 -10.58 -4.92 20.77
C ASN A 36 -9.62 -4.17 19.84
N ARG A 37 -8.39 -3.92 20.28
CA ARG A 37 -7.36 -3.26 19.51
C ARG A 37 -6.62 -4.24 18.61
N TYR A 38 -6.11 -3.75 17.48
CA TYR A 38 -5.37 -4.54 16.50
C TYR A 38 -3.87 -4.29 16.62
N ILE A 39 -3.06 -5.30 16.42
CA ILE A 39 -1.61 -5.14 16.30
C ILE A 39 -1.31 -4.41 14.98
N SER A 40 -0.38 -3.45 15.06
CA SER A 40 0.13 -2.71 13.92
C SER A 40 1.65 -2.61 13.98
N ILE A 41 2.34 -2.80 12.87
CA ILE A 41 3.78 -2.55 12.74
C ILE A 41 4.01 -1.06 12.48
N VAL A 42 4.83 -0.42 13.30
CA VAL A 42 5.12 1.01 13.22
C VAL A 42 6.60 1.34 13.02
N ASP A 43 7.48 0.32 13.05
CA ASP A 43 8.92 0.47 12.93
C ASP A 43 9.55 -0.76 12.26
N ASN A 44 10.68 -0.57 11.60
CA ASN A 44 11.40 -1.63 10.89
C ASN A 44 12.56 -2.26 11.68
N LYS A 45 12.82 -1.82 12.90
CA LYS A 45 14.10 -2.16 13.56
C LYS A 45 14.10 -3.44 14.39
N SER A 46 12.98 -4.05 14.70
CA SER A 46 12.99 -5.03 15.79
C SER A 46 12.45 -6.40 15.46
N TYR A 47 12.75 -6.90 14.32
CA TYR A 47 12.40 -8.28 13.99
C TYR A 47 13.19 -9.34 14.79
N THR A 48 14.15 -8.94 15.59
CA THR A 48 14.97 -9.89 16.35
C THR A 48 14.65 -9.99 17.82
N GLN A 49 13.82 -9.09 18.39
CA GLN A 49 13.72 -8.98 19.84
C GLN A 49 12.33 -8.63 20.40
N ILE A 50 11.26 -9.02 19.76
CA ILE A 50 9.91 -8.87 20.38
C ILE A 50 9.84 -9.50 21.79
N ILE A 51 10.83 -10.29 22.15
CA ILE A 51 10.72 -11.31 23.20
C ILE A 51 11.50 -10.99 24.44
N THR A 52 12.57 -10.23 24.41
CA THR A 52 13.49 -10.32 25.54
C THR A 52 13.68 -9.06 26.38
N THR A 53 13.41 -7.89 25.90
CA THR A 53 13.50 -6.70 26.78
C THR A 53 12.79 -5.49 26.19
N SER A 54 12.25 -4.67 27.02
CA SER A 54 11.37 -3.55 26.76
C SER A 54 11.63 -2.57 25.59
N PRO A 55 12.81 -2.42 25.00
CA PRO A 55 13.01 -1.48 23.90
C PRO A 55 12.37 -1.91 22.59
N ASP A 56 12.27 -3.18 22.32
CA ASP A 56 11.96 -3.71 20.99
C ASP A 56 10.47 -3.94 20.75
N LEU A 57 9.67 -3.92 21.79
CA LEU A 57 8.20 -3.96 21.71
C LEU A 57 7.60 -2.69 21.05
N TYR A 58 8.41 -1.67 20.87
CA TYR A 58 7.95 -0.42 20.23
C TYR A 58 7.74 -0.52 18.71
N ALA A 59 8.22 -1.56 18.08
CA ALA A 59 7.95 -1.83 16.68
C ALA A 59 6.50 -2.23 16.43
N LEU A 60 5.82 -2.71 17.47
CA LEU A 60 4.43 -3.10 17.41
C LEU A 60 3.61 -2.18 18.32
N LYS A 61 2.51 -1.69 17.80
CA LYS A 61 1.51 -0.92 18.55
C LYS A 61 0.14 -1.52 18.33
N THR A 62 -0.81 -1.07 19.12
CA THR A 62 -2.20 -1.42 18.92
C THR A 62 -3.00 -0.20 18.52
N ILE A 63 -3.92 -0.39 17.57
CA ILE A 63 -4.84 0.64 17.09
C ILE A 63 -6.23 0.35 17.68
N TYR A 64 -6.87 1.39 18.18
CA TYR A 64 -8.14 1.26 18.88
C TYR A 64 -9.34 1.18 17.95
N THR A 65 -9.43 2.00 16.91
CA THR A 65 -10.62 2.11 16.07
C THR A 65 -10.56 1.22 14.83
N TYR A 66 -11.69 0.58 14.52
CA TYR A 66 -11.80 -0.34 13.37
C TYR A 66 -11.64 0.40 12.03
N ASP A 67 -12.19 1.61 11.90
CA ASP A 67 -12.11 2.37 10.66
C ASP A 67 -10.67 2.69 10.25
N LYS A 68 -9.81 3.04 11.20
CA LYS A 68 -8.38 3.22 10.95
C LYS A 68 -7.70 1.92 10.50
N VAL A 69 -8.12 0.79 11.05
CA VAL A 69 -7.56 -0.52 10.73
C VAL A 69 -7.81 -0.89 9.27
N LEU A 70 -8.97 -0.55 8.73
CA LEU A 70 -9.32 -0.89 7.35
C LEU A 70 -8.44 -0.19 6.31
N SER A 71 -7.90 0.99 6.62
CA SER A 71 -7.03 1.77 5.72
C SER A 71 -5.55 1.73 6.08
N ASP A 72 -5.19 0.98 7.12
CA ASP A 72 -3.79 0.87 7.56
C ASP A 72 -3.20 -0.49 7.21
N PRO A 73 -2.35 -0.58 6.17
CA PRO A 73 -1.75 -1.84 5.75
C PRO A 73 -0.79 -2.40 6.80
N SER A 74 -0.33 -1.58 7.76
CA SER A 74 0.55 -2.03 8.84
C SER A 74 -0.14 -2.99 9.82
N THR A 75 -1.48 -3.08 9.77
CA THR A 75 -2.28 -4.02 10.58
C THR A 75 -2.43 -5.40 9.95
N VAL A 76 -1.98 -5.57 8.72
CA VAL A 76 -2.08 -6.84 7.98
C VAL A 76 -0.77 -7.61 8.11
N PHE A 77 -0.88 -8.89 8.41
CA PHE A 77 0.23 -9.81 8.57
C PHE A 77 0.02 -11.03 7.67
N TYR A 78 1.10 -11.47 7.03
CA TYR A 78 1.13 -12.80 6.42
C TYR A 78 1.63 -13.79 7.46
N ILE A 79 0.82 -14.79 7.80
CA ILE A 79 1.16 -15.82 8.78
C ILE A 79 1.41 -17.13 8.04
N GLU A 80 2.58 -17.69 8.26
CA GLU A 80 3.02 -18.93 7.67
C GLU A 80 3.25 -19.98 8.76
N LYS A 81 2.46 -21.06 8.74
CA LYS A 81 2.62 -22.18 9.65
C LYS A 81 3.83 -23.01 9.24
N LYS A 82 4.76 -23.27 10.18
CA LYS A 82 5.99 -24.04 9.94
C LYS A 82 5.90 -25.45 10.47
N SER A 83 5.45 -25.62 11.71
CA SER A 83 5.39 -26.91 12.37
C SER A 83 4.42 -26.87 13.55
N TYR A 84 4.17 -28.03 14.15
CA TYR A 84 3.48 -28.16 15.41
C TYR A 84 4.46 -28.62 16.47
N ASP A 85 4.54 -27.91 17.60
CA ASP A 85 5.35 -28.31 18.74
C ASP A 85 4.48 -29.07 19.77
N GLN A 86 4.76 -30.33 19.94
CA GLN A 86 4.02 -31.20 20.85
C GLN A 86 4.26 -30.83 22.32
N THR A 87 5.46 -30.34 22.67
CA THR A 87 5.83 -29.99 24.05
C THR A 87 4.97 -28.86 24.58
N TYR A 88 4.68 -27.89 23.72
CA TYR A 88 3.89 -26.70 24.05
C TYR A 88 2.47 -26.74 23.49
N SER A 89 2.07 -27.84 22.84
CA SER A 89 0.76 -27.97 22.18
C SER A 89 0.42 -26.76 21.30
N SER A 90 1.35 -26.38 20.46
CA SER A 90 1.29 -25.06 19.77
C SER A 90 1.77 -25.14 18.32
N ASP A 91 1.14 -24.36 17.44
CA ASP A 91 1.67 -24.14 16.11
C ASP A 91 2.85 -23.16 16.16
N VAL A 92 3.94 -23.52 15.51
CA VAL A 92 5.08 -22.63 15.25
C VAL A 92 4.82 -21.90 13.94
N CYS A 93 4.73 -20.59 13.99
CA CYS A 93 4.41 -19.76 12.84
C CYS A 93 5.50 -18.71 12.57
N ASN A 94 5.72 -18.41 11.31
CA ASN A 94 6.37 -17.15 10.92
C ASN A 94 5.28 -16.11 10.67
N ILE A 95 5.45 -14.94 11.25
CA ILE A 95 4.54 -13.81 11.05
C ILE A 95 5.31 -12.70 10.36
N HIS A 96 4.82 -12.30 9.20
CA HIS A 96 5.46 -11.28 8.37
C HIS A 96 4.54 -10.06 8.32
N GLY A 97 5.04 -8.92 8.72
CA GLY A 97 4.34 -7.65 8.56
C GLY A 97 4.86 -6.87 7.36
N GLN A 98 4.27 -5.71 7.10
CA GLN A 98 4.77 -4.84 6.05
C GLN A 98 6.08 -4.15 6.46
N GLY A 99 6.84 -3.76 5.49
CA GLY A 99 8.12 -3.10 5.67
C GLY A 99 9.26 -4.06 5.50
N VAL A 100 10.39 -3.91 5.35
CA VAL A 100 11.64 -4.64 5.13
C VAL A 100 11.49 -6.15 5.10
N ASP A 101 11.87 -6.76 4.02
CA ASP A 101 12.02 -8.21 3.78
C ASP A 101 11.34 -9.11 4.83
N MET A 102 10.01 -9.05 4.82
CA MET A 102 9.15 -9.92 5.60
C MET A 102 9.72 -10.25 6.98
N TYR A 103 9.37 -9.44 7.96
CA TYR A 103 9.78 -9.69 9.32
C TYR A 103 9.45 -11.10 9.75
N LYS A 104 10.46 -11.88 10.00
CA LYS A 104 10.31 -12.99 10.90
C LYS A 104 10.11 -12.39 12.29
N ILE A 105 8.89 -12.23 12.73
CA ILE A 105 8.59 -11.96 14.13
C ILE A 105 9.10 -13.14 14.99
N ILE A 106 9.82 -14.06 14.38
CA ILE A 106 10.33 -15.27 15.02
C ILE A 106 11.80 -15.42 14.72
N SER A 107 12.63 -14.94 15.55
CA SER A 107 13.85 -15.64 15.84
C SER A 107 13.74 -16.51 17.09
N HIS A 108 12.74 -16.33 17.93
CA HIS A 108 12.58 -17.09 19.19
C HIS A 108 11.11 -17.28 19.52
N TYR A 109 10.49 -18.31 18.91
CA TYR A 109 9.35 -19.03 19.45
C TYR A 109 8.12 -18.22 19.87
N LEU A 110 7.44 -17.57 18.90
CA LEU A 110 6.06 -17.18 19.12
C LEU A 110 5.19 -18.42 18.86
N TYR A 111 4.73 -19.03 19.92
CA TYR A 111 3.84 -20.17 19.84
C TYR A 111 2.40 -19.65 19.73
N VAL A 112 1.71 -20.02 18.68
CA VAL A 112 0.27 -19.82 18.59
C VAL A 112 -0.40 -20.98 19.28
N ARG A 113 -0.82 -20.76 20.52
CA ARG A 113 -1.47 -21.78 21.34
C ARG A 113 -2.97 -21.63 21.26
N ASP A 114 -3.67 -22.76 21.04
CA ASP A 114 -5.09 -22.85 21.27
C ASP A 114 -5.35 -22.82 22.77
N GLU A 115 -5.88 -21.72 23.28
CA GLU A 115 -6.43 -21.67 24.64
C GLU A 115 -7.95 -21.48 24.54
N THR A 116 -8.69 -22.49 25.03
CA THR A 116 -10.13 -22.40 25.16
C THR A 116 -10.45 -21.61 26.42
N LYS A 117 -11.09 -20.46 26.26
CA LYS A 117 -11.68 -19.73 27.37
C LYS A 117 -13.19 -19.82 27.28
N GLY A 118 -13.79 -20.70 28.06
CA GLY A 118 -15.25 -20.86 28.12
C GLY A 118 -15.86 -21.46 26.84
N THR A 119 -17.14 -21.69 26.89
CA THR A 119 -17.89 -22.37 25.83
C THR A 119 -17.74 -21.74 24.46
N GLY A 120 -16.93 -22.34 23.59
CA GLY A 120 -17.09 -22.24 22.15
C GLY A 120 -16.22 -21.25 21.37
N ASN A 121 -15.37 -20.44 22.00
CA ASN A 121 -14.50 -19.50 21.27
C ASN A 121 -13.03 -19.91 21.35
N ASN A 122 -12.47 -20.30 20.24
CA ASN A 122 -11.02 -20.57 20.12
C ASN A 122 -10.27 -19.26 20.05
N TYR A 123 -9.66 -18.86 21.14
CA TYR A 123 -8.71 -17.75 21.19
C TYR A 123 -7.29 -18.27 21.01
N ARG A 124 -6.44 -17.44 20.42
CA ARG A 124 -5.02 -17.73 20.30
C ARG A 124 -4.24 -16.94 21.34
N ALA A 125 -3.24 -17.55 21.91
CA ALA A 125 -2.26 -16.89 22.73
C ALA A 125 -0.90 -16.98 22.03
N PHE A 126 -0.21 -15.87 21.93
CA PHE A 126 1.17 -15.84 21.47
C PHE A 126 2.09 -16.01 22.69
N ALA A 127 2.52 -17.24 22.94
CA ALA A 127 3.44 -17.52 24.02
C ALA A 127 4.86 -17.14 23.62
N VAL A 128 5.52 -16.46 24.50
CA VAL A 128 6.92 -16.04 24.42
C VAL A 128 7.74 -16.94 25.29
N GLU A 129 8.94 -17.30 24.88
CA GLU A 129 9.93 -18.17 25.55
C GLU A 129 9.44 -18.97 26.77
N SER A 130 9.65 -20.24 26.79
CA SER A 130 9.29 -21.17 27.92
C SER A 130 7.81 -21.22 28.32
N GLY A 131 6.89 -20.57 27.60
CA GLY A 131 5.45 -20.64 27.89
C GLY A 131 5.00 -19.90 29.16
N ILE A 132 5.87 -19.08 29.76
CA ILE A 132 5.56 -18.33 30.99
C ILE A 132 5.04 -16.93 30.70
N TYR A 133 5.53 -16.32 29.64
CA TYR A 133 5.13 -14.97 29.22
C TYR A 133 4.37 -15.01 27.90
N TYR A 134 3.44 -14.08 27.74
CA TYR A 134 2.59 -13.98 26.56
C TYR A 134 2.63 -12.56 26.02
N LEU A 135 2.55 -12.44 24.72
CA LEU A 135 2.30 -11.14 24.09
C LEU A 135 0.92 -10.66 24.55
N CYS A 136 0.85 -9.48 25.10
CA CYS A 136 -0.39 -8.88 25.62
C CYS A 136 -0.50 -7.41 25.21
N ASP A 137 -1.74 -6.93 25.20
CA ASP A 137 -2.01 -5.52 25.05
C ASP A 137 -1.89 -4.81 26.40
N ASN A 138 -1.03 -3.81 26.52
CA ASN A 138 -0.77 -3.06 27.75
C ASN A 138 -1.86 -2.02 28.06
N ASN A 139 -3.08 -2.32 27.78
CA ASN A 139 -4.30 -1.67 28.28
C ASN A 139 -4.31 -0.13 28.31
N GLY A 140 -3.60 0.54 27.40
CA GLY A 140 -3.69 1.98 27.22
C GLY A 140 -5.07 2.37 26.70
N THR A 141 -5.53 3.57 27.04
CA THR A 141 -6.84 4.11 26.62
C THR A 141 -6.78 4.85 25.27
N SER A 142 -5.61 4.92 24.65
CA SER A 142 -5.36 5.65 23.40
C SER A 142 -5.14 4.71 22.21
N ASP A 143 -5.25 5.25 21.01
CA ASP A 143 -4.93 4.59 19.74
C ASP A 143 -3.45 4.12 19.65
N ASN A 144 -2.62 4.47 20.61
CA ASN A 144 -1.22 4.10 20.71
C ASN A 144 -0.97 3.16 21.90
N GLY A 145 -1.70 2.05 21.95
CA GLY A 145 -1.44 1.01 22.94
C GLY A 145 -0.06 0.38 22.70
N ALA A 146 0.65 0.06 23.78
CA ALA A 146 1.90 -0.66 23.71
C ALA A 146 1.65 -2.15 23.92
N LEU A 147 2.43 -2.98 23.24
CA LEU A 147 2.51 -4.39 23.54
C LEU A 147 3.47 -4.62 24.70
N ALA A 148 3.18 -5.59 25.52
CA ALA A 148 4.00 -5.98 26.65
C ALA A 148 4.04 -7.50 26.77
N THR A 149 4.95 -8.01 27.56
CA THR A 149 4.99 -9.43 27.96
C THR A 149 4.37 -9.57 29.34
N ASN A 150 3.15 -10.03 29.42
CA ASN A 150 2.42 -10.18 30.67
C ASN A 150 1.47 -11.36 30.60
N LYS A 151 0.71 -11.62 31.68
CA LYS A 151 -0.31 -12.65 31.77
C LYS A 151 -1.73 -12.14 31.55
N THR A 152 -1.91 -10.82 31.52
CA THR A 152 -3.22 -10.15 31.29
C THR A 152 -3.39 -9.78 29.83
N ASN A 153 -4.62 -9.74 29.33
CA ASN A 153 -4.95 -9.36 27.96
C ASN A 153 -4.13 -10.11 26.88
N LYS A 154 -3.87 -11.38 27.11
CA LYS A 154 -3.00 -12.22 26.27
C LYS A 154 -3.73 -12.95 25.14
N PHE A 155 -5.04 -12.82 25.05
CA PHE A 155 -5.83 -13.55 24.06
C PHE A 155 -6.09 -12.71 22.83
N TRP A 156 -5.89 -13.32 21.68
CA TRP A 156 -6.00 -12.69 20.38
C TRP A 156 -6.91 -13.49 19.45
N LYS A 157 -7.67 -12.78 18.65
CA LYS A 157 -8.34 -13.31 17.46
C LYS A 157 -7.41 -13.10 16.27
N ILE A 158 -7.18 -14.14 15.52
CA ILE A 158 -6.47 -14.08 14.25
C ILE A 158 -7.54 -14.12 13.18
N ASN A 159 -7.91 -12.95 12.69
CA ASN A 159 -8.99 -12.76 11.74
C ASN A 159 -8.46 -12.89 10.31
N PRO A 160 -8.93 -13.85 9.50
CA PRO A 160 -8.52 -13.91 8.10
C PRO A 160 -8.78 -12.59 7.40
N PHE A 161 -7.80 -12.12 6.66
CA PHE A 161 -7.94 -10.99 5.77
C PHE A 161 -8.54 -11.50 4.45
N ASP A 162 -9.59 -10.84 3.99
CA ASP A 162 -10.27 -11.18 2.76
C ASP A 162 -10.94 -9.94 2.19
N ALA A 163 -10.54 -9.56 0.99
CA ALA A 163 -11.07 -8.38 0.32
C ALA A 163 -12.60 -8.44 0.09
N GLY A 164 -13.19 -9.64 0.01
CA GLY A 164 -14.63 -9.84 -0.13
C GLY A 164 -15.41 -9.80 1.18
N SER A 165 -14.73 -9.83 2.34
CA SER A 165 -15.34 -9.86 3.67
C SER A 165 -15.45 -8.45 4.30
N ASN A 166 -15.82 -8.42 5.59
CA ASN A 166 -15.74 -7.20 6.40
C ASN A 166 -14.32 -6.92 6.93
N ASN A 167 -13.38 -7.87 6.80
CA ASN A 167 -11.98 -7.71 7.19
C ASN A 167 -11.10 -7.48 5.97
N TYR A 168 -11.39 -6.42 5.22
CA TYR A 168 -10.68 -6.01 4.00
C TYR A 168 -9.64 -4.92 4.27
N PHE A 169 -8.83 -4.61 3.28
CA PHE A 169 -8.07 -3.36 3.20
C PHE A 169 -8.68 -2.48 2.12
N GLY A 170 -8.97 -1.23 2.48
CA GLY A 170 -9.52 -0.24 1.57
C GLY A 170 -8.65 1.01 1.54
N VAL A 171 -8.55 1.62 0.37
CA VAL A 171 -7.86 2.90 0.20
C VAL A 171 -8.81 4.04 0.52
N LEU A 172 -8.41 4.88 1.49
CA LEU A 172 -9.14 6.09 1.81
C LEU A 172 -8.60 7.25 0.96
N PRO A 173 -9.39 7.84 0.06
CA PRO A 173 -8.93 8.98 -0.74
C PRO A 173 -8.57 10.17 0.14
N THR A 174 -7.53 10.87 -0.24
CA THR A 174 -7.06 12.10 0.45
C THR A 174 -7.22 13.35 -0.40
N VAL A 175 -7.47 13.19 -1.70
CA VAL A 175 -7.62 14.29 -2.66
C VAL A 175 -8.80 14.01 -3.58
N TYR A 176 -9.64 15.02 -3.78
CA TYR A 176 -10.66 15.06 -4.82
C TYR A 176 -10.32 16.18 -5.78
N ALA A 177 -10.11 15.86 -7.05
CA ALA A 177 -9.75 16.81 -8.08
C ALA A 177 -10.22 16.31 -9.46
N ASP A 178 -10.68 17.21 -10.29
CA ASP A 178 -11.14 16.91 -11.67
C ASP A 178 -12.16 15.76 -11.72
N GLY A 179 -13.09 15.74 -10.74
CA GLY A 179 -14.15 14.73 -10.66
C GLY A 179 -13.71 13.34 -10.19
N LYS A 180 -12.48 13.18 -9.72
CA LYS A 180 -11.87 11.90 -9.32
C LYS A 180 -11.29 11.95 -7.93
N TYR A 181 -11.20 10.78 -7.29
CA TYR A 181 -10.64 10.60 -5.97
C TYR A 181 -9.25 9.98 -6.05
N PHE A 182 -8.30 10.52 -5.29
CA PHE A 182 -6.91 10.04 -5.31
C PHE A 182 -6.37 9.83 -3.89
N ALA A 183 -5.46 8.88 -3.79
CA ALA A 183 -4.60 8.66 -2.64
C ALA A 183 -3.19 8.29 -3.09
N THR A 184 -2.25 8.29 -2.16
CA THR A 184 -0.96 7.62 -2.36
C THR A 184 -0.86 6.42 -1.43
N LEU A 185 -0.16 5.38 -1.89
CA LEU A 185 0.10 4.18 -1.09
C LEU A 185 1.55 3.73 -1.24
N TYR A 186 2.13 3.33 -0.12
CA TYR A 186 3.39 2.60 -0.06
C TYR A 186 3.28 1.51 0.99
N CYS A 187 3.20 0.25 0.55
CA CYS A 187 3.03 -0.88 1.46
C CYS A 187 4.00 -2.03 1.16
N GLY A 188 4.18 -2.89 2.14
CA GLY A 188 5.13 -4.00 2.10
C GLY A 188 4.62 -5.26 1.41
N PHE A 189 3.38 -5.29 0.94
CA PHE A 189 2.78 -6.40 0.22
C PHE A 189 2.47 -6.02 -1.22
N ALA A 190 2.56 -6.99 -2.12
CA ALA A 190 1.99 -6.87 -3.45
C ALA A 190 0.46 -6.96 -3.37
N TYR A 191 -0.23 -6.39 -4.35
CA TYR A 191 -1.69 -6.40 -4.35
C TYR A 191 -2.29 -6.31 -5.76
N ASN A 192 -3.53 -6.73 -5.84
CA ASN A 192 -4.43 -6.51 -6.97
C ASN A 192 -5.59 -5.59 -6.55
N HIS A 193 -6.23 -4.93 -7.50
CA HIS A 193 -7.50 -4.27 -7.23
C HIS A 193 -8.59 -5.34 -7.04
N TYR A 194 -9.32 -5.27 -5.95
CA TYR A 194 -10.53 -6.06 -5.74
C TYR A 194 -11.76 -5.32 -6.22
N SER A 195 -11.85 -4.02 -5.93
CA SER A 195 -12.94 -3.17 -6.39
C SER A 195 -12.72 -2.74 -7.84
N GLU A 196 -13.81 -2.67 -8.60
CA GLU A 196 -13.81 -2.11 -9.95
C GLU A 196 -13.60 -0.58 -9.94
N GLY A 197 -13.15 -0.03 -11.05
CA GLY A 197 -12.98 1.42 -11.23
C GLY A 197 -11.73 2.02 -10.59
N MET A 198 -10.95 1.24 -9.87
CA MET A 198 -9.67 1.66 -9.32
C MET A 198 -8.57 1.57 -10.36
N LYS A 199 -7.60 2.50 -10.27
CA LYS A 199 -6.38 2.48 -11.08
C LYS A 199 -5.17 2.79 -10.21
N THR A 200 -4.04 2.21 -10.56
CA THR A 200 -2.75 2.49 -9.90
C THR A 200 -1.79 3.09 -10.90
N TYR A 201 -1.11 4.18 -10.49
CA TYR A 201 -0.13 4.85 -11.32
C TYR A 201 1.21 4.97 -10.61
N VAL A 202 2.27 4.96 -11.42
CA VAL A 202 3.61 5.39 -11.04
C VAL A 202 3.97 6.68 -11.77
N VAL A 203 4.94 7.41 -11.24
CA VAL A 203 5.49 8.57 -11.92
C VAL A 203 6.63 8.13 -12.84
N ASP A 204 6.39 8.17 -14.13
CA ASP A 204 7.40 7.81 -15.12
C ASP A 204 8.51 8.87 -15.18
N ARG A 205 8.13 10.15 -15.27
CA ARG A 205 9.05 11.29 -15.34
C ARG A 205 8.37 12.61 -15.01
N ILE A 206 9.19 13.64 -14.81
CA ILE A 206 8.75 15.04 -14.83
C ILE A 206 9.09 15.59 -16.23
N TRP A 207 8.11 16.21 -16.87
CA TRP A 207 8.25 16.80 -18.20
C TRP A 207 7.44 18.10 -18.31
N ASP A 208 8.10 19.16 -18.74
CA ASP A 208 7.49 20.50 -18.95
C ASP A 208 6.63 20.98 -17.76
N GLY A 209 7.19 20.86 -16.53
CA GLY A 209 6.51 21.27 -15.29
C GLY A 209 5.31 20.41 -14.91
N LYS A 210 5.18 19.22 -15.48
CA LYS A 210 4.11 18.24 -15.19
C LYS A 210 4.69 16.90 -14.78
N VAL A 211 3.91 16.13 -14.05
CA VAL A 211 4.23 14.75 -13.69
C VAL A 211 3.56 13.81 -14.67
N VAL A 212 4.35 13.09 -15.45
CA VAL A 212 3.85 12.05 -16.34
C VAL A 212 3.55 10.80 -15.52
N ILE A 213 2.27 10.48 -15.39
CA ILE A 213 1.80 9.28 -14.70
C ILE A 213 1.53 8.16 -15.70
N ARG A 214 1.96 6.94 -15.35
CA ARG A 214 1.75 5.74 -16.16
C ARG A 214 1.01 4.69 -15.33
N GLU A 215 -0.06 4.16 -15.89
CA GLU A 215 -0.85 3.10 -15.27
C GLU A 215 -0.03 1.82 -15.09
N VAL A 216 -0.21 1.16 -13.96
CA VAL A 216 0.35 -0.16 -13.65
C VAL A 216 -0.74 -1.19 -13.86
N GLU A 217 -0.55 -2.04 -14.84
CA GLU A 217 -1.46 -3.13 -15.14
C GLU A 217 -1.10 -4.39 -14.33
N GLY A 218 -2.12 -5.09 -13.85
CA GLY A 218 -1.96 -6.33 -13.08
C GLY A 218 -1.49 -6.09 -11.64
N THR A 219 -0.77 -7.07 -11.09
CA THR A 219 -0.33 -7.05 -9.69
C THR A 219 0.70 -5.97 -9.44
N VAL A 220 0.40 -5.06 -8.52
CA VAL A 220 1.33 -4.01 -8.06
C VAL A 220 2.37 -4.67 -7.15
N PRO A 221 3.68 -4.50 -7.42
CA PRO A 221 4.71 -5.13 -6.61
C PRO A 221 4.77 -4.55 -5.19
N ARG A 222 5.19 -5.37 -4.24
CA ARG A 222 5.50 -4.89 -2.89
C ARG A 222 6.55 -3.77 -2.93
N MET A 223 6.54 -2.91 -1.93
CA MET A 223 7.52 -1.83 -1.78
C MET A 223 7.55 -0.87 -2.97
N THR A 224 6.42 -0.71 -3.64
CA THR A 224 6.27 0.22 -4.77
C THR A 224 5.44 1.41 -4.33
N PRO A 225 6.01 2.62 -4.27
CA PRO A 225 5.24 3.83 -4.00
C PRO A 225 4.38 4.18 -5.22
N VAL A 226 3.10 4.43 -4.99
CA VAL A 226 2.12 4.63 -6.07
C VAL A 226 1.12 5.73 -5.78
N ILE A 227 0.44 6.18 -6.84
CA ILE A 227 -0.79 6.95 -6.80
C ILE A 227 -1.93 5.98 -7.08
N ILE A 228 -3.01 6.06 -6.33
CA ILE A 228 -4.23 5.31 -6.56
C ILE A 228 -5.35 6.28 -6.92
N GLU A 229 -5.96 6.09 -8.08
CA GLU A 229 -7.25 6.64 -8.44
C GLU A 229 -8.30 5.71 -7.88
N CYS A 230 -9.10 6.21 -6.96
CA CYS A 230 -10.15 5.47 -6.27
C CYS A 230 -11.47 5.56 -7.04
N GLY A 231 -12.27 4.51 -6.99
CA GLY A 231 -13.58 4.48 -7.63
C GLY A 231 -14.62 5.34 -6.90
N SER A 232 -14.41 5.63 -5.60
CA SER A 232 -15.34 6.32 -4.72
C SER A 232 -14.62 7.03 -3.58
N ASP A 233 -15.33 7.89 -2.85
CA ASP A 233 -14.88 8.43 -1.56
C ASP A 233 -15.01 7.43 -0.40
N ASN A 234 -15.76 6.36 -0.63
CA ASN A 234 -16.01 5.34 0.38
C ASN A 234 -14.94 4.26 0.37
N ILE A 235 -14.26 4.10 1.50
CA ILE A 235 -13.21 3.09 1.70
C ILE A 235 -13.66 1.66 1.35
N SER A 236 -14.93 1.33 1.57
CA SER A 236 -15.46 -0.01 1.29
C SER A 236 -15.62 -0.32 -0.20
N GLU A 237 -15.51 0.70 -1.05
CA GLU A 237 -15.60 0.60 -2.51
C GLU A 237 -14.21 0.70 -3.19
N ASN A 238 -13.13 0.84 -2.39
CA ASN A 238 -11.76 0.96 -2.86
C ASN A 238 -10.88 -0.14 -2.27
N ARG A 239 -11.28 -1.40 -2.46
CA ARG A 239 -10.61 -2.53 -1.81
C ARG A 239 -9.46 -3.08 -2.61
N LEU A 240 -8.41 -3.47 -1.90
CA LEU A 240 -7.25 -4.17 -2.46
C LEU A 240 -7.18 -5.59 -1.91
N ASP A 241 -6.71 -6.51 -2.74
CA ASP A 241 -6.44 -7.89 -2.38
C ASP A 241 -4.93 -8.12 -2.33
N PHE A 242 -4.39 -8.40 -1.13
CA PHE A 242 -2.96 -8.60 -0.94
C PHE A 242 -2.53 -9.99 -1.39
N THR A 243 -1.33 -10.06 -1.94
CA THR A 243 -0.73 -11.30 -2.41
C THR A 243 0.75 -11.39 -2.05
N MET A 244 1.26 -12.62 -1.95
CA MET A 244 2.70 -12.91 -1.83
C MET A 244 3.36 -13.12 -3.18
N GLU A 245 2.60 -13.10 -4.26
CA GLU A 245 3.13 -13.21 -5.61
C GLU A 245 3.98 -11.98 -5.96
N ASN A 246 4.96 -12.20 -6.81
CA ASN A 246 5.73 -11.08 -7.34
C ASN A 246 4.83 -10.29 -8.30
N GLY A 247 4.80 -8.98 -8.11
CA GLY A 247 4.07 -8.11 -9.02
C GLY A 247 4.76 -7.87 -10.35
N THR A 248 4.11 -7.07 -11.18
CA THR A 248 4.61 -6.64 -12.50
C THR A 248 5.91 -5.84 -12.34
N ASN A 249 6.89 -6.10 -13.19
CA ASN A 249 8.13 -5.30 -13.18
C ASN A 249 7.84 -3.86 -13.63
N ILE A 250 8.21 -2.90 -12.80
CA ILE A 250 8.04 -1.47 -13.05
C ILE A 250 9.36 -0.88 -13.53
N ALA A 251 9.41 -0.54 -14.81
CA ALA A 251 10.63 -0.07 -15.47
C ALA A 251 11.10 1.32 -14.98
N SER A 252 10.18 2.20 -14.56
CA SER A 252 10.49 3.55 -14.09
C SER A 252 9.47 3.99 -13.06
N ASN A 253 9.94 4.54 -11.95
CA ASN A 253 9.12 5.18 -10.94
C ASN A 253 9.92 6.23 -10.17
N GLN A 254 9.54 7.49 -10.28
CA GLN A 254 10.19 8.62 -9.60
C GLN A 254 9.66 8.83 -8.17
N LEU A 255 8.56 8.17 -7.79
CA LEU A 255 8.01 8.28 -6.46
C LEU A 255 8.95 7.67 -5.42
N LYS A 256 8.91 8.25 -4.24
CA LYS A 256 9.52 7.73 -3.01
C LYS A 256 8.41 7.33 -2.04
N GLY A 257 8.70 6.37 -1.17
CA GLY A 257 7.75 5.90 -0.17
C GLY A 257 8.15 6.31 1.25
N ALA A 258 7.16 6.67 2.06
CA ALA A 258 7.27 6.83 3.50
C ALA A 258 6.51 5.66 4.15
N MET A 259 7.24 4.62 4.58
CA MET A 259 6.62 3.42 5.17
C MET A 259 6.15 3.67 6.59
N PHE A 260 6.97 4.35 7.37
CA PHE A 260 6.73 4.63 8.77
C PHE A 260 6.83 6.13 9.05
N ASN A 261 6.17 6.58 10.10
CA ASN A 261 6.25 7.96 10.58
C ASN A 261 6.41 7.97 12.10
N ILE A 262 7.54 7.45 12.58
CA ILE A 262 7.84 7.40 14.00
C ILE A 262 9.20 8.01 14.29
N TYR A 263 9.27 8.72 15.41
CA TYR A 263 10.52 9.13 16.03
C TYR A 263 10.57 8.56 17.44
N TYR A 264 11.51 7.69 17.70
CA TYR A 264 11.72 7.16 19.04
C TYR A 264 13.20 6.85 19.27
N ARG A 265 13.83 7.53 20.19
CA ARG A 265 15.26 7.38 20.51
C ARG A 265 16.14 7.43 19.25
N GLU A 266 16.88 6.36 18.98
CA GLU A 266 17.78 6.23 17.82
C GLU A 266 17.03 5.83 16.53
N HIS A 267 15.72 5.57 16.59
CA HIS A 267 14.89 5.20 15.47
C HIS A 267 14.17 6.42 14.93
N ASN A 268 14.64 6.90 13.80
CA ASN A 268 13.98 7.97 13.09
C ASN A 268 13.54 7.46 11.70
N ASN A 269 12.31 7.02 11.62
CA ASN A 269 11.69 6.58 10.36
C ASN A 269 10.86 7.69 9.72
N ARG A 270 10.86 8.89 10.28
CA ARG A 270 10.11 10.02 9.70
C ARG A 270 10.84 10.57 8.49
N VAL A 271 10.11 10.77 7.44
CA VAL A 271 10.52 11.64 6.33
C VAL A 271 10.02 13.04 6.65
N LEU A 272 10.93 13.92 7.03
CA LEU A 272 10.57 15.33 7.30
C LEU A 272 10.21 16.02 5.99
N ASN A 273 9.19 16.85 6.02
CA ASN A 273 8.80 17.63 4.86
C ASN A 273 9.81 18.77 4.64
N ASP A 274 10.33 18.84 3.42
CA ASP A 274 11.12 19.97 2.94
C ASP A 274 10.39 20.62 1.75
N PRO A 275 9.79 21.79 1.91
CA PRO A 275 9.08 22.48 0.83
C PRO A 275 9.92 22.75 -0.42
N ASN A 276 11.25 22.78 -0.30
CA ASN A 276 12.13 23.03 -1.43
C ASN A 276 12.25 21.79 -2.33
N THR A 277 12.19 20.58 -1.76
CA THR A 277 12.53 19.34 -2.46
C THR A 277 11.46 18.27 -2.41
N ILE A 278 10.40 18.44 -1.61
CA ILE A 278 9.31 17.47 -1.49
C ILE A 278 8.02 18.05 -2.06
N ARG A 279 7.34 17.22 -2.84
CA ARG A 279 5.97 17.47 -3.32
C ARG A 279 5.08 16.30 -2.91
N VAL A 280 3.92 16.63 -2.39
CA VAL A 280 2.91 15.65 -1.95
C VAL A 280 1.67 15.73 -2.82
N LEU A 281 0.91 14.65 -2.88
CA LEU A 281 -0.35 14.61 -3.61
C LEU A 281 -1.29 15.72 -3.13
N GLY A 282 -1.89 16.45 -4.06
CA GLY A 282 -2.79 17.56 -3.79
C GLY A 282 -3.52 18.05 -5.01
N VAL A 283 -4.22 19.18 -4.85
CA VAL A 283 -4.92 19.86 -5.94
C VAL A 283 -4.08 21.07 -6.33
N CYS A 284 -3.73 21.16 -7.61
CA CYS A 284 -3.03 22.31 -8.17
C CYS A 284 -3.97 23.51 -8.30
N SER A 285 -3.42 24.71 -8.49
CA SER A 285 -4.18 25.96 -8.61
C SER A 285 -5.14 25.97 -9.81
N ASP A 286 -4.89 25.16 -10.83
CA ASP A 286 -5.79 24.93 -11.98
C ASP A 286 -6.92 23.92 -11.73
N GLY A 287 -7.03 23.40 -10.49
CA GLY A 287 -8.04 22.41 -10.10
C GLY A 287 -7.69 20.96 -10.43
N LYS A 288 -6.56 20.70 -11.09
CA LYS A 288 -6.12 19.36 -11.45
C LYS A 288 -5.44 18.63 -10.30
N PRO A 289 -5.49 17.30 -10.27
CA PRO A 289 -4.66 16.53 -9.36
C PRO A 289 -3.19 16.66 -9.74
N GLY A 290 -2.32 16.65 -8.75
CA GLY A 290 -0.89 16.77 -8.96
C GLY A 290 -0.09 16.59 -7.69
N PHE A 291 1.19 16.90 -7.77
CA PHE A 291 2.07 16.99 -6.62
C PHE A 291 2.34 18.45 -6.30
N ILE A 292 2.08 18.85 -5.05
CA ILE A 292 2.17 20.23 -4.60
C ILE A 292 3.11 20.40 -3.41
N THR A 293 3.62 21.60 -3.24
CA THR A 293 4.37 21.98 -2.04
C THR A 293 3.41 22.15 -0.86
N LYS A 294 3.81 21.67 0.31
CA LYS A 294 3.20 21.98 1.61
C LYS A 294 4.24 22.62 2.49
N SER A 295 3.84 23.65 3.24
CA SER A 295 4.71 24.25 4.23
C SER A 295 4.97 23.28 5.40
N THR A 296 6.05 23.49 6.15
CA THR A 296 6.36 22.68 7.33
C THR A 296 5.35 22.87 8.46
N THR A 297 4.60 23.98 8.47
CA THR A 297 3.49 24.20 9.41
C THR A 297 2.23 23.43 9.05
N GLU A 298 1.98 23.16 7.76
CA GLU A 298 0.87 22.33 7.30
C GLU A 298 1.19 20.84 7.40
N LEU A 299 2.47 20.48 7.18
CA LEU A 299 2.94 19.11 7.16
C LEU A 299 4.38 19.08 7.68
N GLU A 300 4.58 18.66 8.92
CA GLU A 300 5.92 18.52 9.51
C GLU A 300 6.67 17.33 8.93
N SER A 301 5.99 16.21 8.79
CA SER A 301 6.53 14.96 8.25
C SER A 301 5.49 14.21 7.44
N LEU A 302 5.95 13.39 6.51
CA LEU A 302 5.07 12.62 5.64
C LEU A 302 4.33 11.54 6.44
N PRO A 303 3.04 11.31 6.19
CA PRO A 303 2.29 10.23 6.81
C PRO A 303 2.89 8.86 6.46
N ALA A 304 2.75 7.90 7.37
CA ALA A 304 3.13 6.52 7.09
C ALA A 304 2.31 5.94 5.93
N ASN A 305 2.90 4.97 5.24
CA ASN A 305 2.30 4.24 4.12
C ASN A 305 1.90 5.12 2.93
N THR A 306 2.55 6.27 2.76
CA THR A 306 2.28 7.20 1.65
C THR A 306 3.44 7.30 0.66
N ALA A 307 3.14 7.80 -0.52
CA ALA A 307 4.15 8.13 -1.52
C ALA A 307 4.25 9.63 -1.74
N TYR A 308 5.44 10.10 -2.12
CA TYR A 308 5.76 11.47 -2.40
C TYR A 308 6.73 11.58 -3.58
N LEU A 309 6.85 12.77 -4.14
CA LEU A 309 7.79 13.06 -5.19
C LEU A 309 8.95 13.89 -4.61
N GLN A 310 10.18 13.46 -4.85
CA GLN A 310 11.36 14.22 -4.54
C GLN A 310 11.86 14.93 -5.79
N VAL A 311 12.03 16.25 -5.71
CA VAL A 311 12.43 17.11 -6.80
C VAL A 311 13.71 17.88 -6.46
N SER A 312 14.36 18.46 -7.47
CA SER A 312 15.49 19.37 -7.24
C SER A 312 14.98 20.70 -6.64
N ALA A 313 15.82 21.35 -5.85
CA ALA A 313 15.54 22.69 -5.38
C ALA A 313 15.31 23.65 -6.57
N GLY A 314 14.32 24.54 -6.46
CA GLY A 314 13.88 25.42 -7.53
C GLY A 314 12.88 24.81 -8.52
N SER A 315 12.49 23.53 -8.34
CA SER A 315 11.39 22.96 -9.12
C SER A 315 10.06 23.66 -8.83
N PRO A 316 9.10 23.68 -9.78
CA PRO A 316 7.80 24.29 -9.58
C PRO A 316 7.12 23.83 -8.30
N ALA A 317 6.38 24.73 -7.66
CA ALA A 317 5.63 24.43 -6.44
C ALA A 317 4.48 23.44 -6.68
N GLU A 318 3.97 23.42 -7.88
CA GLU A 318 2.88 22.55 -8.34
C GLU A 318 3.30 21.81 -9.62
N LEU A 319 2.99 20.54 -9.69
CA LEU A 319 3.31 19.65 -10.78
C LEU A 319 2.03 18.86 -11.13
N PRO A 320 1.13 19.38 -11.96
CA PRO A 320 -0.10 18.70 -12.31
C PRO A 320 0.16 17.40 -13.07
N PHE A 321 -0.77 16.46 -12.97
CA PHE A 321 -0.68 15.19 -13.68
C PHE A 321 -0.84 15.38 -15.18
N LEU A 322 -0.10 14.58 -15.92
CA LEU A 322 -0.21 14.36 -17.35
C LEU A 322 -0.20 12.84 -17.55
N THR A 323 -1.21 12.28 -18.20
CA THR A 323 -1.20 10.84 -18.48
C THR A 323 -0.11 10.49 -19.48
N TYR A 324 0.35 9.24 -19.48
CA TYR A 324 1.37 8.78 -20.42
C TYR A 324 0.88 8.89 -21.88
N GLU A 325 -0.41 8.65 -22.10
CA GLU A 325 -1.07 8.78 -23.40
C GLU A 325 -1.06 10.23 -23.89
N GLU A 326 -1.41 11.19 -23.03
CA GLU A 326 -1.35 12.62 -23.35
C GLU A 326 0.08 13.08 -23.61
N TYR A 327 1.05 12.57 -22.83
CA TYR A 327 2.48 12.84 -23.03
C TYR A 327 2.93 12.35 -24.42
N VAL A 328 2.59 11.12 -24.80
CA VAL A 328 2.93 10.56 -26.11
C VAL A 328 2.21 11.30 -27.22
N ALA A 329 0.91 11.59 -27.07
CA ALA A 329 0.13 12.36 -28.02
C ALA A 329 0.67 13.80 -28.17
N GLY A 330 1.13 14.42 -27.07
CA GLY A 330 1.79 15.73 -27.12
C GLY A 330 3.12 15.70 -27.86
N ILE A 331 3.84 14.59 -27.82
CA ILE A 331 5.05 14.38 -28.65
C ILE A 331 4.67 14.13 -30.11
N ASP A 332 3.63 13.32 -30.35
CA ASP A 332 3.09 13.05 -31.70
C ASP A 332 2.29 14.24 -32.26
N GLY A 333 1.64 14.99 -31.37
CA GLY A 333 0.75 16.12 -31.66
C GLY A 333 1.45 17.47 -31.81
N ILE A 334 2.76 17.49 -32.13
CA ILE A 334 3.36 18.70 -32.70
C ILE A 334 2.65 18.93 -34.02
N SER A 335 1.52 19.68 -33.95
CA SER A 335 0.87 20.19 -35.14
C SER A 335 1.96 20.91 -35.95
N MET A 336 2.22 20.42 -37.13
CA MET A 336 3.07 21.16 -38.07
C MET A 336 2.36 22.49 -38.30
N ASP A 337 3.00 23.60 -37.92
CA ASP A 337 2.63 24.88 -38.48
C ASP A 337 2.48 24.66 -39.99
N GLU A 338 1.37 25.06 -40.54
CA GLU A 338 1.10 24.91 -41.97
C GLU A 338 2.30 25.45 -42.75
N ASN A 339 3.10 24.53 -43.32
CA ASN A 339 4.29 24.77 -44.12
C ASN A 339 5.57 25.29 -43.40
N PRO A 340 6.15 24.62 -42.45
CA PRO A 340 7.51 24.94 -42.00
C PRO A 340 8.50 24.60 -43.15
N VAL A 341 9.17 25.59 -43.69
CA VAL A 341 10.28 25.39 -44.63
C VAL A 341 11.57 25.32 -43.80
N SER A 342 11.96 24.14 -43.37
CA SER A 342 13.21 23.96 -42.62
C SER A 342 13.85 22.59 -42.88
N ASP A 343 15.12 22.45 -42.54
CA ASP A 343 15.85 21.21 -42.75
C ASP A 343 15.37 20.14 -41.78
N ILE A 344 15.25 18.90 -42.26
CA ILE A 344 15.00 17.72 -41.45
C ILE A 344 16.34 17.03 -41.16
N ASN A 345 16.64 16.83 -39.89
CA ASN A 345 17.88 16.21 -39.42
C ASN A 345 17.63 14.93 -38.65
N THR A 346 18.57 14.03 -38.66
CA THR A 346 18.61 12.90 -37.71
C THR A 346 18.87 13.41 -36.30
N LEU A 347 18.67 12.55 -35.28
CA LEU A 347 19.04 12.88 -33.88
C LEU A 347 20.55 13.14 -33.71
N SER A 348 21.38 12.63 -34.61
CA SER A 348 22.83 12.89 -34.66
C SER A 348 23.21 14.18 -35.41
N GLY A 349 22.22 14.99 -35.85
CA GLY A 349 22.45 16.25 -36.51
C GLY A 349 22.69 16.16 -38.03
N VAL A 350 22.61 14.97 -38.64
CA VAL A 350 22.80 14.81 -40.09
C VAL A 350 21.54 15.25 -40.81
N THR A 351 21.65 16.19 -41.74
CA THR A 351 20.54 16.65 -42.56
C THR A 351 20.13 15.59 -43.57
N VAL A 352 18.90 15.09 -43.45
CA VAL A 352 18.31 14.10 -44.36
C VAL A 352 17.45 14.73 -45.45
N ARG A 353 16.95 15.94 -45.23
CA ARG A 353 16.22 16.75 -46.24
C ARG A 353 16.38 18.21 -45.93
N LYS A 354 16.77 18.98 -46.94
CA LYS A 354 16.87 20.45 -46.86
C LYS A 354 15.57 21.11 -47.26
N LYS A 355 15.22 22.22 -46.61
CA LYS A 355 14.04 23.04 -46.88
C LYS A 355 12.77 22.20 -47.07
N ALA A 356 12.56 21.25 -46.17
CA ALA A 356 11.41 20.38 -46.25
C ALA A 356 10.12 21.10 -45.89
N THR A 357 9.07 20.80 -46.62
CA THR A 357 7.69 21.24 -46.39
C THR A 357 6.79 20.08 -45.96
N SER A 358 7.30 18.83 -45.93
CA SER A 358 6.58 17.65 -45.50
C SER A 358 7.55 16.53 -45.13
N THR A 359 7.05 15.53 -44.40
CA THR A 359 7.78 14.30 -44.06
C THR A 359 7.57 13.17 -45.09
N LYS A 360 6.76 13.41 -46.13
CA LYS A 360 6.40 12.39 -47.10
C LYS A 360 7.65 11.80 -47.78
N GLY A 361 7.77 10.47 -47.73
CA GLY A 361 8.91 9.74 -48.32
C GLY A 361 10.19 9.72 -47.49
N LEU A 362 10.15 10.11 -46.23
CA LEU A 362 11.18 9.76 -45.25
C LEU A 362 11.01 8.32 -44.83
N ARG A 363 12.09 7.65 -44.51
CA ARG A 363 12.03 6.30 -43.88
C ARG A 363 11.46 6.42 -42.48
N PRO A 364 10.76 5.37 -41.99
CA PRO A 364 10.37 5.34 -40.58
C PRO A 364 11.55 5.61 -39.66
N GLY A 365 11.35 6.52 -38.70
CA GLY A 365 12.44 6.92 -37.79
C GLY A 365 12.14 8.21 -37.05
N VAL A 366 13.09 8.61 -36.22
CA VAL A 366 13.01 9.82 -35.39
C VAL A 366 13.92 10.90 -35.99
N TYR A 367 13.37 12.08 -36.18
CA TYR A 367 14.05 13.20 -36.81
C TYR A 367 13.85 14.49 -36.01
N ILE A 368 14.66 15.49 -36.32
CA ILE A 368 14.50 16.87 -35.87
C ILE A 368 14.06 17.70 -37.06
N TRP A 369 12.90 18.33 -36.97
CA TRP A 369 12.39 19.26 -37.98
C TRP A 369 11.84 20.51 -37.30
N ASN A 370 12.22 21.67 -37.78
CA ASN A 370 11.87 22.98 -37.21
C ASN A 370 12.20 23.03 -35.67
N LYS A 371 13.40 22.55 -35.30
CA LYS A 371 13.87 22.42 -33.90
C LYS A 371 13.02 21.50 -33.03
N LYS A 372 12.10 20.75 -33.58
CA LYS A 372 11.22 19.83 -32.90
C LYS A 372 11.54 18.38 -33.30
N LYS A 373 11.39 17.46 -32.34
CA LYS A 373 11.53 16.02 -32.59
C LYS A 373 10.24 15.50 -33.23
N ILE A 374 10.34 14.83 -34.36
CA ILE A 374 9.23 14.20 -35.09
C ILE A 374 9.47 12.70 -35.24
N VAL A 375 8.40 11.91 -35.27
CA VAL A 375 8.43 10.48 -35.56
C VAL A 375 7.74 10.24 -36.87
N VAL A 376 8.45 9.63 -37.83
CA VAL A 376 7.90 9.18 -39.11
C VAL A 376 7.63 7.68 -38.96
N LYS A 377 6.38 7.28 -39.17
CA LYS A 377 5.92 5.87 -39.10
C LYS A 377 6.04 5.18 -40.43
#